data_296f82634227fb52a712298eece96c61
#
_entry.id   296f82634227fb52a712298eece96c61
#
_cell.length_a   1.000
_cell.length_b   1.000
_cell.length_c   1.000
_cell.angle_alpha   90.00
_cell.angle_beta   90.00
_cell.angle_gamma   90.00
#
_symmetry.space_group_name_H-M   'P 1'
#
loop_
_entity.id
_entity.type
_entity.pdbx_description
1 polymer ?
#
loop_
_entity_poly.entity_id
_entity_poly.type
_entity_poly.pdbx_seq_one_letter_code
_entity_poly.pdbx_strand_id
1 'polypeptide(L)'
;MGRVDGKVALVAGAGGGIGGAGAEGLAREGSAVVCADIDAAAAEATAARIRVARGRATAIALDARDRAAVDAAVAATVLEFGRLDVLLDCAGVSHAGTFLDLDHSEWERVIAVNLTGMFHLGQAAARQMVRQGGGGSIINVTSQLAEVARPERAAYIASKGGGRSLTHAMALDLAPHRIRVNAIAPGPTLTGLTRASYADPERRRTTIAQIPLGRLGDPQDLVGAILFLASDESGWVTGSTVTVDGGYVTQ
;
A
#
# COMPACT_ATOMS: atom_id res chain seq x y z
N MET A 1 13.36 -11.18 -18.74
CA MET A 1 12.57 -9.95 -18.67
C MET A 1 11.71 -10.07 -17.45
N GLY A 2 11.76 -9.09 -16.52
CA GLY A 2 10.98 -9.13 -15.29
C GLY A 2 9.50 -8.82 -15.57
N ARG A 3 8.61 -9.16 -14.63
CA ARG A 3 7.14 -9.00 -14.77
C ARG A 3 6.69 -7.55 -14.93
N VAL A 4 7.49 -6.58 -14.44
CA VAL A 4 7.25 -5.14 -14.51
C VAL A 4 8.42 -4.39 -15.13
N ASP A 5 9.15 -5.05 -16.02
CA ASP A 5 10.33 -4.50 -16.67
C ASP A 5 10.00 -3.22 -17.44
N GLY A 6 10.82 -2.18 -17.25
CA GLY A 6 10.65 -0.85 -17.86
C GLY A 6 9.53 0.01 -17.25
N LYS A 7 8.72 -0.49 -16.29
CA LYS A 7 7.71 0.31 -15.59
C LYS A 7 8.36 1.21 -14.54
N VAL A 8 7.67 2.29 -14.18
CA VAL A 8 8.05 3.21 -13.11
C VAL A 8 6.99 3.16 -12.01
N ALA A 9 7.42 2.90 -10.78
CA ALA A 9 6.55 2.79 -9.61
C ALA A 9 6.83 3.88 -8.59
N LEU A 10 5.78 4.50 -8.07
CA LEU A 10 5.80 5.28 -6.83
C LEU A 10 5.23 4.42 -5.71
N VAL A 11 5.99 4.22 -4.64
CA VAL A 11 5.60 3.43 -3.47
C VAL A 11 5.51 4.35 -2.27
N ALA A 12 4.30 4.64 -1.79
CA ALA A 12 4.05 5.37 -0.56
C ALA A 12 4.06 4.41 0.64
N GLY A 13 4.68 4.80 1.75
CA GLY A 13 4.93 3.93 2.89
C GLY A 13 6.08 2.95 2.65
N ALA A 14 7.06 3.34 1.82
CA ALA A 14 8.18 2.49 1.42
C ALA A 14 9.28 2.35 2.49
N GLY A 15 9.19 3.02 3.63
CA GLY A 15 10.20 2.98 4.69
C GLY A 15 10.35 1.61 5.36
N GLY A 16 9.44 0.67 5.12
CA GLY A 16 9.52 -0.69 5.67
C GLY A 16 8.23 -1.47 5.51
N GLY A 17 8.16 -2.62 6.17
CA GLY A 17 7.00 -3.49 6.13
C GLY A 17 6.61 -3.88 4.69
N ILE A 18 5.31 -3.84 4.40
CA ILE A 18 4.77 -4.24 3.09
C ILE A 18 5.25 -3.31 1.98
N GLY A 19 5.30 -1.99 2.23
CA GLY A 19 5.75 -1.02 1.23
C GLY A 19 7.22 -1.20 0.85
N GLY A 20 8.11 -1.41 1.83
CA GLY A 20 9.52 -1.71 1.58
C GLY A 20 9.72 -3.00 0.79
N ALA A 21 9.05 -4.10 1.21
CA ALA A 21 9.11 -5.38 0.51
C ALA A 21 8.55 -5.27 -0.92
N GLY A 22 7.44 -4.52 -1.10
CA GLY A 22 6.85 -4.23 -2.40
C GLY A 22 7.78 -3.45 -3.32
N ALA A 23 8.44 -2.40 -2.79
CA ALA A 23 9.41 -1.61 -3.53
C ALA A 23 10.61 -2.46 -4.01
N GLU A 24 11.17 -3.28 -3.12
CA GLU A 24 12.26 -4.20 -3.46
C GLU A 24 11.80 -5.25 -4.48
N GLY A 25 10.58 -5.77 -4.33
CA GLY A 25 9.99 -6.74 -5.27
C GLY A 25 9.79 -6.16 -6.66
N LEU A 26 9.22 -4.96 -6.77
CA LEU A 26 9.03 -4.25 -8.03
C LEU A 26 10.37 -3.97 -8.74
N ALA A 27 11.37 -3.50 -7.97
CA ALA A 27 12.70 -3.23 -8.51
C ALA A 27 13.41 -4.50 -9.01
N ARG A 28 13.29 -5.61 -8.28
CA ARG A 28 13.85 -6.92 -8.68
C ARG A 28 13.24 -7.42 -9.98
N GLU A 29 12.00 -7.09 -10.26
CA GLU A 29 11.27 -7.42 -11.49
C GLU A 29 11.38 -6.34 -12.59
N GLY A 30 12.37 -5.42 -12.48
CA GLY A 30 12.78 -4.50 -13.54
C GLY A 30 12.15 -3.10 -13.50
N SER A 31 11.31 -2.78 -12.49
CA SER A 31 10.76 -1.44 -12.32
C SER A 31 11.83 -0.45 -11.82
N ALA A 32 11.76 0.80 -12.26
CA ALA A 32 12.35 1.91 -11.53
C ALA A 32 11.39 2.33 -10.40
N VAL A 33 11.91 2.59 -9.18
CA VAL A 33 11.08 2.79 -8.00
C VAL A 33 11.41 4.10 -7.30
N VAL A 34 10.39 4.90 -7.02
CA VAL A 34 10.47 6.00 -6.06
C VAL A 34 9.94 5.50 -4.72
N CYS A 35 10.81 5.41 -3.73
CA CYS A 35 10.48 5.06 -2.35
C CYS A 35 10.06 6.33 -1.62
N ALA A 36 8.79 6.45 -1.25
CA ALA A 36 8.25 7.61 -0.55
C ALA A 36 7.77 7.23 0.86
N ASP A 37 8.17 7.97 1.87
CA ASP A 37 7.73 7.75 3.25
C ASP A 37 7.81 9.08 4.04
N ILE A 38 7.02 9.20 5.10
CA ILE A 38 7.12 10.33 6.02
C ILE A 38 8.48 10.33 6.74
N ASP A 39 9.05 9.15 6.99
CA ASP A 39 10.42 8.96 7.43
C ASP A 39 11.36 8.89 6.22
N ALA A 40 11.95 10.04 5.88
CA ALA A 40 12.89 10.15 4.76
C ALA A 40 14.09 9.20 4.89
N ALA A 41 14.59 8.95 6.10
CA ALA A 41 15.72 8.05 6.32
C ALA A 41 15.34 6.60 6.05
N ALA A 42 14.14 6.18 6.46
CA ALA A 42 13.62 4.85 6.18
C ALA A 42 13.35 4.64 4.68
N ALA A 43 12.81 5.64 3.99
CA ALA A 43 12.63 5.61 2.53
C ALA A 43 13.98 5.47 1.81
N GLU A 44 14.99 6.26 2.20
CA GLU A 44 16.33 6.19 1.64
C GLU A 44 17.01 4.85 1.92
N ALA A 45 16.85 4.27 3.10
CA ALA A 45 17.38 2.95 3.41
C ALA A 45 16.81 1.87 2.48
N THR A 46 15.53 1.93 2.12
CA THR A 46 14.91 1.02 1.14
C THR A 46 15.46 1.26 -0.27
N ALA A 47 15.54 2.52 -0.72
CA ALA A 47 16.10 2.86 -2.01
C ALA A 47 17.58 2.43 -2.12
N ALA A 48 18.36 2.58 -1.05
CA ALA A 48 19.76 2.14 -1.01
C ALA A 48 19.86 0.60 -1.17
N ARG A 49 19.02 -0.19 -0.49
CA ARG A 49 19.01 -1.65 -0.68
C ARG A 49 18.70 -2.04 -2.13
N ILE A 50 17.74 -1.35 -2.77
CA ILE A 50 17.42 -1.57 -4.18
C ILE A 50 18.64 -1.26 -5.07
N ARG A 51 19.32 -0.14 -4.84
CA ARG A 51 20.51 0.24 -5.63
C ARG A 51 21.69 -0.72 -5.43
N VAL A 52 21.92 -1.19 -4.19
CA VAL A 52 22.92 -2.25 -3.89
C VAL A 52 22.62 -3.53 -4.67
N ALA A 53 21.35 -3.88 -4.83
CA ALA A 53 20.90 -5.00 -5.65
C ALA A 53 20.87 -4.69 -7.17
N ARG A 54 21.49 -3.56 -7.61
CA ARG A 54 21.56 -3.08 -9.00
C ARG A 54 20.20 -2.68 -9.61
N GLY A 55 19.18 -2.48 -8.79
CA GLY A 55 17.92 -1.86 -9.21
C GLY A 55 18.04 -0.34 -9.32
N ARG A 56 17.05 0.29 -9.92
CA ARG A 56 16.92 1.76 -10.04
C ARG A 56 15.96 2.27 -8.99
N ALA A 57 16.42 3.09 -8.05
CA ALA A 57 15.56 3.69 -7.04
C ALA A 57 16.07 5.03 -6.53
N THR A 58 15.13 5.90 -6.19
CA THR A 58 15.33 7.15 -5.44
C THR A 58 14.40 7.19 -4.23
N ALA A 59 14.64 8.12 -3.31
CA ALA A 59 13.80 8.30 -2.12
C ALA A 59 13.25 9.72 -2.04
N ILE A 60 12.05 9.86 -1.49
CA ILE A 60 11.37 11.15 -1.27
C ILE A 60 10.70 11.15 0.10
N ALA A 61 10.86 12.24 0.86
CA ALA A 61 10.04 12.47 2.05
C ALA A 61 8.60 12.80 1.63
N LEU A 62 7.60 12.10 2.18
CA LEU A 62 6.20 12.27 1.77
C LEU A 62 5.25 12.07 2.94
N ASP A 63 4.56 13.13 3.32
CA ASP A 63 3.33 13.02 4.12
C ASP A 63 2.12 12.92 3.18
N ALA A 64 1.46 11.77 3.16
CA ALA A 64 0.29 11.53 2.30
C ALA A 64 -0.90 12.45 2.62
N ARG A 65 -0.94 13.06 3.81
CA ARG A 65 -1.97 14.03 4.21
C ARG A 65 -1.79 15.37 3.48
N ASP A 66 -0.57 15.71 3.11
CA ASP A 66 -0.25 16.95 2.42
C ASP A 66 -0.42 16.77 0.90
N ARG A 67 -1.49 17.37 0.38
CA ARG A 67 -1.79 17.33 -1.05
C ARG A 67 -0.68 17.89 -1.92
N ALA A 68 -0.05 19.00 -1.50
CA ALA A 68 1.02 19.61 -2.28
C ALA A 68 2.27 18.72 -2.32
N ALA A 69 2.61 18.08 -1.18
CA ALA A 69 3.70 17.12 -1.12
C ALA A 69 3.44 15.89 -2.02
N VAL A 70 2.19 15.41 -2.08
CA VAL A 70 1.80 14.29 -2.97
C VAL A 70 1.95 14.69 -4.43
N ASP A 71 1.45 15.86 -4.83
CA ASP A 71 1.57 16.35 -6.21
C ASP A 71 3.06 16.54 -6.60
N ALA A 72 3.89 17.05 -5.66
CA ALA A 72 5.33 17.19 -5.87
C ALA A 72 6.04 15.84 -6.00
N ALA A 73 5.67 14.82 -5.22
CA ALA A 73 6.24 13.48 -5.31
C ALA A 73 5.94 12.80 -6.65
N VAL A 74 4.72 12.96 -7.16
CA VAL A 74 4.36 12.49 -8.52
C VAL A 74 5.16 13.23 -9.59
N ALA A 75 5.28 14.54 -9.49
CA ALA A 75 6.09 15.34 -10.43
C ALA A 75 7.57 14.94 -10.41
N ALA A 76 8.15 14.74 -9.22
CA ALA A 76 9.53 14.29 -9.06
C ALA A 76 9.74 12.88 -9.63
N THR A 77 8.76 11.97 -9.49
CA THR A 77 8.80 10.64 -10.12
C THR A 77 8.92 10.75 -11.64
N VAL A 78 8.12 11.63 -12.24
CA VAL A 78 8.14 11.84 -13.70
C VAL A 78 9.43 12.56 -14.15
N LEU A 79 9.92 13.50 -13.37
CA LEU A 79 11.18 14.19 -13.67
C LEU A 79 12.36 13.21 -13.68
N GLU A 80 12.40 12.29 -12.71
CA GLU A 80 13.52 11.34 -12.55
C GLU A 80 13.45 10.18 -13.57
N PHE A 81 12.28 9.62 -13.83
CA PHE A 81 12.12 8.39 -14.61
C PHE A 81 11.24 8.53 -15.86
N GLY A 82 10.73 9.73 -16.15
CA GLY A 82 10.02 10.06 -17.38
C GLY A 82 8.52 9.72 -17.37
N ARG A 83 8.03 8.90 -16.43
CA ARG A 83 6.65 8.42 -16.40
C ARG A 83 6.24 7.93 -15.00
N LEU A 84 4.97 7.56 -14.83
CA LEU A 84 4.44 6.84 -13.68
C LEU A 84 3.46 5.75 -14.16
N ASP A 85 3.79 4.49 -13.95
CA ASP A 85 2.99 3.33 -14.39
C ASP A 85 2.28 2.63 -13.24
N VAL A 86 2.87 2.64 -12.06
CA VAL A 86 2.37 1.95 -10.89
C VAL A 86 2.37 2.88 -9.69
N LEU A 87 1.24 3.02 -9.01
CA LEU A 87 1.17 3.51 -7.64
C LEU A 87 0.93 2.31 -6.71
N LEU A 88 1.82 2.12 -5.72
CA LEU A 88 1.59 1.23 -4.59
C LEU A 88 1.42 2.08 -3.33
N ASP A 89 0.20 2.16 -2.81
CA ASP A 89 -0.10 2.90 -1.59
C ASP A 89 -0.14 1.95 -0.38
N CYS A 90 0.94 1.98 0.40
CA CYS A 90 1.09 1.28 1.68
C CYS A 90 1.09 2.24 2.88
N ALA A 91 0.87 3.55 2.66
CA ALA A 91 0.84 4.51 3.74
C ALA A 91 -0.32 4.18 4.70
N GLY A 92 -0.02 4.14 5.98
CA GLY A 92 -1.04 3.83 6.95
C GLY A 92 -0.57 3.81 8.39
N VAL A 93 -1.49 4.14 9.26
CA VAL A 93 -1.33 4.13 10.72
C VAL A 93 -2.46 3.34 11.35
N SER A 94 -2.26 2.89 12.59
CA SER A 94 -3.29 2.21 13.36
C SER A 94 -3.46 2.87 14.72
N HIS A 95 -4.63 2.69 15.28
CA HIS A 95 -4.96 3.03 16.66
C HIS A 95 -5.63 1.82 17.33
N ALA A 96 -5.42 1.64 18.62
CA ALA A 96 -6.12 0.65 19.44
C ALA A 96 -6.73 1.36 20.65
N GLY A 97 -8.01 1.17 20.85
CA GLY A 97 -8.77 1.75 21.95
C GLY A 97 -10.25 1.42 21.79
N THR A 98 -10.99 1.39 22.91
CA THR A 98 -12.43 1.10 22.88
C THR A 98 -13.16 2.20 22.08
N PHE A 99 -14.34 1.88 21.56
CA PHE A 99 -15.13 2.87 20.81
C PHE A 99 -15.57 4.06 21.70
N LEU A 100 -15.81 3.79 22.97
CA LEU A 100 -16.24 4.84 23.92
C LEU A 100 -15.11 5.82 24.28
N ASP A 101 -13.86 5.35 24.27
CA ASP A 101 -12.70 6.14 24.69
C ASP A 101 -11.86 6.60 23.49
N LEU A 102 -12.32 6.35 22.26
CA LEU A 102 -11.61 6.77 21.06
C LEU A 102 -11.57 8.31 20.97
N ASP A 103 -10.40 8.87 21.16
CA ASP A 103 -10.19 10.31 21.03
C ASP A 103 -10.47 10.79 19.60
N HIS A 104 -11.11 11.96 19.48
CA HIS A 104 -11.45 12.54 18.19
C HIS A 104 -10.21 12.83 17.34
N SER A 105 -9.13 13.29 17.95
CA SER A 105 -7.86 13.54 17.26
C SER A 105 -7.25 12.26 16.69
N GLU A 106 -7.36 11.13 17.39
CA GLU A 106 -6.90 9.82 16.88
C GLU A 106 -7.78 9.31 15.75
N TRP A 107 -9.09 9.52 15.83
CA TRP A 107 -9.99 9.27 14.70
C TRP A 107 -9.57 10.08 13.47
N GLU A 108 -9.44 11.40 13.62
CA GLU A 108 -9.04 12.28 12.51
C GLU A 108 -7.67 11.89 11.94
N ARG A 109 -6.68 11.59 12.79
CA ARG A 109 -5.35 11.17 12.36
C ARG A 109 -5.40 9.92 11.50
N VAL A 110 -6.15 8.90 11.92
CA VAL A 110 -6.28 7.63 11.18
C VAL A 110 -6.99 7.84 9.85
N ILE A 111 -8.09 8.59 9.82
CA ILE A 111 -8.83 8.90 8.59
C ILE A 111 -7.98 9.74 7.65
N ALA A 112 -7.29 10.77 8.16
CA ALA A 112 -6.45 11.65 7.34
C ALA A 112 -5.32 10.88 6.64
N VAL A 113 -4.65 9.97 7.34
CA VAL A 113 -3.56 9.18 6.72
C VAL A 113 -4.12 8.09 5.82
N ASN A 114 -5.00 7.22 6.35
CA ASN A 114 -5.36 5.97 5.68
C ASN A 114 -6.38 6.14 4.55
N LEU A 115 -7.22 7.16 4.60
CA LEU A 115 -8.31 7.35 3.63
C LEU A 115 -8.12 8.63 2.81
N THR A 116 -7.94 9.79 3.47
CA THR A 116 -7.70 11.04 2.74
C THR A 116 -6.36 10.99 1.99
N GLY A 117 -5.29 10.44 2.62
CA GLY A 117 -4.00 10.23 1.97
C GLY A 117 -4.10 9.30 0.76
N MET A 118 -4.84 8.19 0.86
CA MET A 118 -5.12 7.29 -0.27
C MET A 118 -5.81 8.03 -1.43
N PHE A 119 -6.79 8.88 -1.11
CA PHE A 119 -7.45 9.72 -2.12
C PHE A 119 -6.46 10.70 -2.78
N HIS A 120 -5.61 11.37 -2.01
CA HIS A 120 -4.62 12.29 -2.56
C HIS A 120 -3.66 11.58 -3.52
N LEU A 121 -3.06 10.48 -3.08
CA LEU A 121 -2.12 9.67 -3.86
C LEU A 121 -2.78 9.13 -5.13
N GLY A 122 -3.94 8.50 -4.98
CA GLY A 122 -4.68 7.91 -6.09
C GLY A 122 -5.06 8.96 -7.14
N GLN A 123 -5.57 10.12 -6.72
CA GLN A 123 -5.96 11.18 -7.65
C GLN A 123 -4.76 11.82 -8.37
N ALA A 124 -3.65 12.07 -7.66
CA ALA A 124 -2.45 12.64 -8.25
C ALA A 124 -1.82 11.68 -9.27
N ALA A 125 -1.69 10.40 -8.92
CA ALA A 125 -1.20 9.35 -9.82
C ALA A 125 -2.11 9.19 -11.05
N ALA A 126 -3.43 9.09 -10.84
CA ALA A 126 -4.39 8.96 -11.93
C ALA A 126 -4.32 10.13 -12.92
N ARG A 127 -4.27 11.37 -12.42
CA ARG A 127 -4.09 12.56 -13.27
C ARG A 127 -2.82 12.50 -14.11
N GLN A 128 -1.72 12.01 -13.52
CA GLN A 128 -0.47 11.84 -14.25
C GLN A 128 -0.59 10.73 -15.29
N MET A 129 -1.14 9.57 -14.95
CA MET A 129 -1.34 8.45 -15.88
C MET A 129 -2.26 8.83 -17.05
N VAL A 130 -3.29 9.64 -16.81
CA VAL A 130 -4.15 10.17 -17.87
C VAL A 130 -3.38 11.13 -18.79
N ARG A 131 -2.61 12.07 -18.23
CA ARG A 131 -1.81 13.04 -19.03
C ARG A 131 -0.79 12.36 -19.92
N GLN A 132 -0.11 11.32 -19.43
CA GLN A 132 0.93 10.62 -20.21
C GLN A 132 0.35 9.61 -21.22
N GLY A 133 -0.89 9.18 -21.04
CA GLY A 133 -1.51 8.10 -21.83
C GLY A 133 -0.93 6.72 -21.53
N GLY A 134 -1.48 5.69 -22.14
CA GLY A 134 -0.98 4.32 -21.97
C GLY A 134 -1.60 3.51 -20.84
N GLY A 135 -2.38 4.13 -19.95
CA GLY A 135 -2.98 3.46 -18.79
C GLY A 135 -2.06 3.42 -17.57
N GLY A 136 -2.34 2.52 -16.63
CA GLY A 136 -1.58 2.37 -15.39
C GLY A 136 -2.19 1.37 -14.41
N SER A 137 -1.53 1.19 -13.26
CA SER A 137 -2.03 0.37 -12.15
C SER A 137 -1.89 1.09 -10.82
N ILE A 138 -3.00 1.24 -10.09
CA ILE A 138 -3.05 1.76 -8.73
C ILE A 138 -3.40 0.60 -7.81
N ILE A 139 -2.57 0.39 -6.79
CA ILE A 139 -2.68 -0.70 -5.82
C ILE A 139 -2.78 -0.11 -4.42
N ASN A 140 -3.95 -0.20 -3.82
CA ASN A 140 -4.22 0.31 -2.48
C ASN A 140 -4.06 -0.81 -1.45
N VAL A 141 -3.20 -0.62 -0.45
CA VAL A 141 -3.11 -1.58 0.66
C VAL A 141 -4.17 -1.25 1.71
N THR A 142 -5.23 -2.05 1.70
CA THR A 142 -6.32 -1.98 2.67
C THR A 142 -6.04 -2.88 3.88
N SER A 143 -6.91 -3.77 4.24
CA SER A 143 -6.77 -4.76 5.32
C SER A 143 -7.88 -5.80 5.22
N GLN A 144 -7.67 -7.01 5.69
CA GLN A 144 -8.74 -7.96 6.00
C GLN A 144 -9.82 -7.33 6.92
N LEU A 145 -9.43 -6.37 7.77
CA LEU A 145 -10.36 -5.64 8.63
C LEU A 145 -11.25 -4.64 7.86
N ALA A 146 -11.15 -4.57 6.54
CA ALA A 146 -12.16 -3.94 5.69
C ALA A 146 -13.38 -4.85 5.44
N GLU A 147 -13.29 -6.13 5.78
CA GLU A 147 -14.34 -7.15 5.58
C GLU A 147 -14.87 -7.69 6.90
N VAL A 148 -13.99 -7.88 7.89
CA VAL A 148 -14.34 -8.37 9.22
C VAL A 148 -14.01 -7.35 10.28
N ALA A 149 -14.71 -7.38 11.41
CA ALA A 149 -14.46 -6.47 12.51
C ALA A 149 -13.59 -7.11 13.60
N ARG A 150 -12.89 -6.27 14.35
CA ARG A 150 -12.18 -6.64 15.56
C ARG A 150 -12.39 -5.54 16.61
N PRO A 151 -12.54 -5.89 17.90
CA PRO A 151 -12.64 -4.90 18.96
C PRO A 151 -11.48 -3.91 18.95
N GLU A 152 -11.70 -2.71 19.45
CA GLU A 152 -10.70 -1.66 19.66
C GLU A 152 -10.04 -1.14 18.36
N ARG A 153 -10.71 -1.22 17.21
CA ARG A 153 -10.16 -0.84 15.90
C ARG A 153 -11.10 0.04 15.07
N ALA A 154 -12.03 0.77 15.70
CA ALA A 154 -13.09 1.47 14.98
C ALA A 154 -12.57 2.42 13.89
N ALA A 155 -11.66 3.34 14.21
CA ALA A 155 -11.10 4.27 13.23
C ALA A 155 -10.34 3.55 12.10
N TYR A 156 -9.56 2.53 12.45
CA TYR A 156 -8.80 1.75 11.46
C TYR A 156 -9.72 0.98 10.52
N ILE A 157 -10.73 0.28 11.05
CA ILE A 157 -11.72 -0.47 10.26
C ILE A 157 -12.49 0.49 9.34
N ALA A 158 -12.96 1.62 9.86
CA ALA A 158 -13.66 2.63 9.07
C ALA A 158 -12.78 3.14 7.92
N SER A 159 -11.50 3.45 8.21
CA SER A 159 -10.57 3.93 7.19
C SER A 159 -10.28 2.89 6.10
N LYS A 160 -10.07 1.61 6.47
CA LYS A 160 -9.75 0.53 5.52
C LYS A 160 -10.99 0.06 4.74
N GLY A 161 -12.17 0.07 5.36
CA GLY A 161 -13.46 -0.12 4.68
C GLY A 161 -13.74 0.99 3.67
N GLY A 162 -13.52 2.26 4.06
CA GLY A 162 -13.58 3.41 3.17
C GLY A 162 -12.60 3.30 2.00
N GLY A 163 -11.36 2.88 2.26
CA GLY A 163 -10.33 2.65 1.24
C GLY A 163 -10.71 1.55 0.22
N ARG A 164 -11.37 0.47 0.68
CA ARG A 164 -11.92 -0.55 -0.21
C ARG A 164 -13.01 0.02 -1.11
N SER A 165 -13.96 0.78 -0.55
CA SER A 165 -15.04 1.42 -1.31
C SER A 165 -14.49 2.47 -2.30
N LEU A 166 -13.48 3.24 -1.88
CA LEU A 166 -12.79 4.20 -2.74
C LEU A 166 -12.09 3.49 -3.91
N THR A 167 -11.49 2.33 -3.68
CA THR A 167 -10.89 1.51 -4.74
C THR A 167 -11.92 1.14 -5.82
N HIS A 168 -13.15 0.75 -5.43
CA HIS A 168 -14.22 0.44 -6.38
C HIS A 168 -14.63 1.67 -7.20
N ALA A 169 -14.83 2.83 -6.54
CA ALA A 169 -15.20 4.07 -7.22
C ALA A 169 -14.12 4.48 -8.23
N MET A 170 -12.85 4.50 -7.79
CA MET A 170 -11.72 4.82 -8.67
C MET A 170 -11.61 3.86 -9.86
N ALA A 171 -11.87 2.57 -9.66
CA ALA A 171 -11.82 1.57 -10.74
C ALA A 171 -12.83 1.87 -11.85
N LEU A 172 -14.05 2.28 -11.49
CA LEU A 172 -15.09 2.64 -12.45
C LEU A 172 -14.75 3.94 -13.19
N ASP A 173 -14.34 4.98 -12.47
CA ASP A 173 -14.06 6.29 -13.04
C ASP A 173 -12.81 6.28 -13.95
N LEU A 174 -11.83 5.41 -13.66
CA LEU A 174 -10.55 5.38 -14.34
C LEU A 174 -10.45 4.31 -15.45
N ALA A 175 -11.42 3.40 -15.55
CA ALA A 175 -11.47 2.37 -16.60
C ALA A 175 -11.43 2.96 -18.03
N PRO A 176 -12.13 4.07 -18.37
CA PRO A 176 -12.05 4.67 -19.70
C PRO A 176 -10.63 5.13 -20.07
N HIS A 177 -9.78 5.35 -19.08
CA HIS A 177 -8.37 5.74 -19.25
C HIS A 177 -7.40 4.56 -19.23
N ARG A 178 -7.91 3.31 -19.20
CA ARG A 178 -7.12 2.07 -19.10
C ARG A 178 -6.25 2.03 -17.83
N ILE A 179 -6.70 2.69 -16.76
CA ILE A 179 -6.06 2.65 -15.45
C ILE A 179 -6.83 1.64 -14.60
N ARG A 180 -6.15 0.61 -14.14
CA ARG A 180 -6.71 -0.39 -13.23
C ARG A 180 -6.49 0.05 -11.79
N VAL A 181 -7.48 -0.13 -10.95
CA VAL A 181 -7.39 0.18 -9.52
C VAL A 181 -7.84 -1.03 -8.73
N ASN A 182 -6.95 -1.57 -7.90
CA ASN A 182 -7.23 -2.75 -7.09
C ASN A 182 -6.74 -2.56 -5.66
N ALA A 183 -7.24 -3.37 -4.75
CA ALA A 183 -6.77 -3.42 -3.38
C ALA A 183 -6.04 -4.73 -3.08
N ILE A 184 -5.10 -4.67 -2.14
CA ILE A 184 -4.59 -5.83 -1.42
C ILE A 184 -5.07 -5.70 0.03
N ALA A 185 -5.62 -6.78 0.58
CA ALA A 185 -6.10 -6.87 1.95
C ALA A 185 -5.20 -7.82 2.76
N PRO A 186 -4.12 -7.30 3.40
CA PRO A 186 -3.26 -8.12 4.23
C PRO A 186 -3.96 -8.64 5.48
N GLY A 187 -3.62 -9.86 5.86
CA GLY A 187 -3.91 -10.43 7.16
C GLY A 187 -2.94 -9.97 8.26
N PRO A 188 -2.95 -10.69 9.41
CA PRO A 188 -2.03 -10.43 10.52
C PRO A 188 -0.58 -10.62 10.08
N THR A 189 0.09 -9.55 9.68
CA THR A 189 1.45 -9.52 9.12
C THR A 189 2.42 -8.86 10.09
N LEU A 190 3.62 -9.42 10.24
CA LEU A 190 4.67 -8.88 11.10
C LEU A 190 5.40 -7.72 10.41
N THR A 191 5.04 -6.50 10.78
CA THR A 191 5.61 -5.25 10.23
C THR A 191 6.05 -4.32 11.37
N GLY A 192 6.66 -3.18 11.06
CA GLY A 192 6.91 -2.12 12.04
C GLY A 192 5.64 -1.69 12.79
N LEU A 193 4.51 -1.60 12.09
CA LEU A 193 3.21 -1.22 12.66
C LEU A 193 2.67 -2.24 13.69
N THR A 194 2.95 -3.51 13.53
CA THR A 194 2.38 -4.61 14.32
C THR A 194 3.36 -5.25 15.29
N ARG A 195 4.65 -4.99 15.16
CA ARG A 195 5.73 -5.62 15.93
C ARG A 195 5.51 -5.51 17.45
N ALA A 196 5.20 -4.31 17.95
CA ALA A 196 4.94 -4.09 19.37
C ALA A 196 3.74 -4.91 19.86
N SER A 197 2.69 -5.00 19.04
CA SER A 197 1.47 -5.78 19.36
C SER A 197 1.74 -7.29 19.44
N TYR A 198 2.61 -7.82 18.59
CA TYR A 198 2.96 -9.24 18.56
C TYR A 198 4.21 -9.60 19.39
N ALA A 199 4.77 -8.62 20.12
CA ALA A 199 5.77 -8.88 21.16
C ALA A 199 5.15 -9.59 22.38
N ASP A 200 3.84 -9.39 22.64
CA ASP A 200 3.08 -10.15 23.62
C ASP A 200 2.86 -11.61 23.13
N PRO A 201 3.42 -12.61 23.81
CA PRO A 201 3.34 -14.02 23.38
C PRO A 201 1.91 -14.57 23.34
N GLU A 202 1.06 -14.14 24.26
CA GLU A 202 -0.33 -14.62 24.34
C GLU A 202 -1.16 -14.06 23.18
N ARG A 203 -1.02 -12.77 22.90
CA ARG A 203 -1.66 -12.14 21.74
C ARG A 203 -1.17 -12.74 20.42
N ARG A 204 0.13 -13.02 20.34
CA ARG A 204 0.71 -13.68 19.16
C ARG A 204 0.12 -15.08 18.98
N ARG A 205 0.08 -15.88 20.05
CA ARG A 205 -0.47 -17.25 20.04
C ARG A 205 -1.93 -17.26 19.62
N THR A 206 -2.76 -16.42 20.22
CA THR A 206 -4.20 -16.34 19.94
C THR A 206 -4.46 -15.86 18.51
N THR A 207 -3.66 -14.91 17.99
CA THR A 207 -3.78 -14.48 16.60
C THR A 207 -3.39 -15.58 15.64
N ILE A 208 -2.29 -16.30 15.88
CA ILE A 208 -1.85 -17.43 15.02
C ILE A 208 -2.90 -18.53 14.98
N ALA A 209 -3.57 -18.83 16.11
CA ALA A 209 -4.63 -19.83 16.17
C ALA A 209 -5.85 -19.50 15.29
N GLN A 210 -6.02 -18.23 14.90
CA GLN A 210 -7.06 -17.77 13.98
C GLN A 210 -6.59 -17.76 12.51
N ILE A 211 -5.38 -18.20 12.22
CA ILE A 211 -4.85 -18.20 10.84
C ILE A 211 -4.72 -19.66 10.38
N PRO A 212 -5.52 -20.13 9.41
CA PRO A 212 -5.45 -21.52 8.92
C PRO A 212 -4.04 -21.96 8.49
N LEU A 213 -3.23 -21.07 7.90
CA LEU A 213 -1.83 -21.40 7.57
C LEU A 213 -0.87 -21.42 8.77
N GLY A 214 -1.35 -21.19 10.01
CA GLY A 214 -0.64 -21.44 11.26
C GLY A 214 0.53 -20.52 11.58
N ARG A 215 0.65 -19.36 10.91
CA ARG A 215 1.69 -18.37 11.16
C ARG A 215 1.23 -16.95 10.89
N LEU A 216 1.91 -15.97 11.49
CA LEU A 216 1.80 -14.59 11.02
C LEU A 216 2.35 -14.46 9.58
N GLY A 217 1.77 -13.57 8.81
CA GLY A 217 2.32 -13.18 7.52
C GLY A 217 3.65 -12.46 7.66
N ASP A 218 4.49 -12.58 6.63
CA ASP A 218 5.67 -11.78 6.40
C ASP A 218 5.39 -10.76 5.28
N PRO A 219 5.98 -9.56 5.27
CA PRO A 219 5.85 -8.63 4.15
C PRO A 219 6.14 -9.25 2.77
N GLN A 220 7.02 -10.24 2.70
CA GLN A 220 7.32 -10.96 1.45
C GLN A 220 6.14 -11.79 0.93
N ASP A 221 5.20 -12.21 1.78
CA ASP A 221 4.00 -12.94 1.35
C ASP A 221 3.09 -12.07 0.46
N LEU A 222 3.18 -10.74 0.57
CA LEU A 222 2.37 -9.80 -0.20
C LEU A 222 2.98 -9.47 -1.57
N VAL A 223 4.29 -9.71 -1.76
CA VAL A 223 5.02 -9.29 -2.96
C VAL A 223 4.47 -9.93 -4.22
N GLY A 224 4.08 -11.21 -4.16
CA GLY A 224 3.47 -11.89 -5.31
C GLY A 224 2.19 -11.24 -5.81
N ALA A 225 1.30 -10.84 -4.89
CA ALA A 225 0.07 -10.12 -5.22
C ALA A 225 0.35 -8.69 -5.76
N ILE A 226 1.32 -7.99 -5.17
CA ILE A 226 1.76 -6.67 -5.65
C ILE A 226 2.26 -6.77 -7.10
N LEU A 227 3.14 -7.71 -7.38
CA LEU A 227 3.70 -7.92 -8.73
C LEU A 227 2.61 -8.31 -9.73
N PHE A 228 1.70 -9.20 -9.37
CA PHE A 228 0.55 -9.57 -10.20
C PHE A 228 -0.28 -8.33 -10.58
N LEU A 229 -0.68 -7.52 -9.59
CA LEU A 229 -1.50 -6.34 -9.84
C LEU A 229 -0.74 -5.23 -10.59
N ALA A 230 0.58 -5.12 -10.41
CA ALA A 230 1.42 -4.15 -11.12
C ALA A 230 1.71 -4.54 -12.57
N SER A 231 1.67 -5.83 -12.88
CA SER A 231 2.01 -6.37 -14.20
C SER A 231 0.82 -6.40 -15.16
N ASP A 232 1.10 -6.71 -16.42
CA ASP A 232 0.08 -6.86 -17.47
C ASP A 232 -0.70 -8.18 -17.35
N GLU A 233 -0.23 -9.11 -16.50
CA GLU A 233 -0.94 -10.35 -16.16
C GLU A 233 -2.32 -10.09 -15.55
N SER A 234 -2.48 -8.95 -14.87
CA SER A 234 -3.76 -8.49 -14.30
C SER A 234 -4.54 -7.54 -15.22
N GLY A 235 -4.31 -7.59 -16.53
CA GLY A 235 -4.92 -6.68 -17.51
C GLY A 235 -6.46 -6.67 -17.53
N TRP A 236 -7.12 -7.72 -17.01
CA TRP A 236 -8.58 -7.82 -16.87
C TRP A 236 -9.05 -7.74 -15.40
N VAL A 237 -8.20 -7.25 -14.49
CA VAL A 237 -8.50 -7.15 -13.06
C VAL A 237 -8.54 -5.67 -12.66
N THR A 238 -9.73 -5.16 -12.35
CA THR A 238 -9.95 -3.82 -11.78
C THR A 238 -11.12 -3.86 -10.79
N GLY A 239 -11.09 -3.01 -9.77
CA GLY A 239 -12.10 -2.97 -8.71
C GLY A 239 -12.05 -4.19 -7.77
N SER A 240 -11.02 -5.00 -7.83
CA SER A 240 -10.90 -6.23 -7.04
C SER A 240 -10.09 -6.00 -5.75
N THR A 241 -10.36 -6.82 -4.74
CA THR A 241 -9.54 -6.93 -3.54
C THR A 241 -8.91 -8.32 -3.50
N VAL A 242 -7.57 -8.37 -3.50
CA VAL A 242 -6.82 -9.62 -3.30
C VAL A 242 -6.51 -9.76 -1.82
N THR A 243 -7.18 -10.69 -1.14
CA THR A 243 -6.93 -10.98 0.27
C THR A 243 -5.71 -11.91 0.40
N VAL A 244 -4.73 -11.49 1.23
CA VAL A 244 -3.48 -12.23 1.50
C VAL A 244 -3.34 -12.32 3.02
N ASP A 245 -4.02 -13.28 3.64
CA ASP A 245 -4.25 -13.32 5.07
C ASP A 245 -4.04 -14.72 5.73
N GLY A 246 -3.57 -15.67 4.96
CA GLY A 246 -3.40 -17.04 5.42
C GLY A 246 -4.71 -17.77 5.72
N GLY A 247 -5.83 -17.29 5.17
CA GLY A 247 -7.17 -17.84 5.36
C GLY A 247 -7.93 -17.25 6.58
N TYR A 248 -7.44 -16.17 7.16
CA TYR A 248 -8.02 -15.59 8.38
C TYR A 248 -9.51 -15.24 8.23
N VAL A 249 -9.95 -14.68 7.09
CA VAL A 249 -11.36 -14.26 6.89
C VAL A 249 -12.28 -15.38 6.39
N THR A 250 -11.80 -16.60 6.24
CA THR A 250 -12.59 -17.72 5.73
C THR A 250 -13.32 -18.52 6.83
N GLN A 251 -13.14 -18.16 8.08
CA GLN A 251 -13.73 -18.84 9.26
C GLN A 251 -14.60 -17.92 10.12
#